data_29f799ae650e21176fa3cc91239afdd3
#
_entry.id   29f799ae650e21176fa3cc91239afdd3
#
_cell.length_a   1.000
_cell.length_b   1.000
_cell.length_c   1.000
_cell.angle_alpha   90.00
_cell.angle_beta   90.00
_cell.angle_gamma   90.00
#
_symmetry.space_group_name_H-M   'P 1'
#
loop_
_entity.id
_entity.type
_entity.pdbx_description
1 polymer ?
#
loop_
_entity_poly.entity_id
_entity_poly.type
_entity_poly.pdbx_seq_one_letter_code
_entity_poly.pdbx_strand_id
1 'polypeptide(L)'
;MQEFKPIKEGKVREVYDIGESLIITATDRISAFDHILKNQITQKGAILTQMSKFWFDFTKDIVPNHMLSVDVKDMPEFFQQEKFDGNSMMCKKLEMLPIECIVRGYITGSGWESYKKTGKVCGIELPEGLKESDKLPEPIYTPSTKAVSYTHLRAHETLSD
;
A
#
# COMPACT_ATOMS: atom_id res chain seq x y z
N MET A 1 30.78 2.32 10.72
CA MET A 1 29.30 2.25 10.55
C MET A 1 29.01 1.26 9.43
N GLN A 2 28.16 0.26 9.66
CA GLN A 2 27.73 -0.66 8.61
C GLN A 2 26.82 0.10 7.64
N GLU A 3 27.13 0.08 6.35
CA GLU A 3 26.28 0.68 5.32
C GLU A 3 25.23 -0.33 4.85
N PHE A 4 24.00 0.15 4.65
CA PHE A 4 22.93 -0.62 4.06
C PHE A 4 22.57 -0.07 2.68
N LYS A 5 22.41 -0.98 1.72
CA LYS A 5 21.86 -0.65 0.40
C LYS A 5 20.42 -1.16 0.32
N PRO A 6 19.53 -0.43 -0.34
CA PRO A 6 18.17 -0.92 -0.50
C PRO A 6 18.18 -2.21 -1.34
N ILE A 7 17.47 -3.22 -0.86
CA ILE A 7 17.21 -4.46 -1.62
C ILE A 7 16.17 -4.25 -2.71
N LYS A 8 15.37 -3.18 -2.57
CA LYS A 8 14.37 -2.77 -3.56
C LYS A 8 14.19 -1.26 -3.52
N GLU A 9 14.36 -0.63 -4.67
CA GLU A 9 14.01 0.76 -4.90
C GLU A 9 12.73 0.81 -5.74
N GLY A 10 11.63 1.20 -5.09
CA GLY A 10 10.36 1.46 -5.76
C GLY A 10 10.28 2.92 -6.24
N LYS A 11 9.20 3.25 -6.94
CA LYS A 11 8.96 4.60 -7.44
C LYS A 11 9.00 5.67 -6.34
N VAL A 12 8.48 5.33 -5.15
CA VAL A 12 8.31 6.26 -4.03
C VAL A 12 8.74 5.67 -2.68
N ARG A 13 9.32 4.48 -2.65
CA ARG A 13 9.77 3.80 -1.43
C ARG A 13 11.08 3.07 -1.67
N GLU A 14 11.85 2.93 -0.60
CA GLU A 14 13.06 2.12 -0.54
C GLU A 14 12.90 1.08 0.56
N VAL A 15 13.37 -0.14 0.32
CA VAL A 15 13.28 -1.25 1.27
C VAL A 15 14.68 -1.75 1.56
N TYR A 16 15.03 -1.82 2.83
CA TYR A 16 16.32 -2.30 3.32
C TYR A 16 16.11 -3.56 4.14
N ASP A 17 16.95 -4.56 3.92
CA ASP A 17 16.97 -5.78 4.72
C ASP A 17 18.01 -5.61 5.84
N ILE A 18 17.59 -5.74 7.09
CA ILE A 18 18.46 -5.67 8.26
C ILE A 18 18.58 -7.03 8.98
N GLY A 19 18.26 -8.12 8.27
CA GLY A 19 18.31 -9.49 8.76
C GLY A 19 16.93 -10.00 9.15
N GLU A 20 16.54 -9.88 10.40
CA GLU A 20 15.23 -10.36 10.88
C GLU A 20 14.08 -9.40 10.60
N SER A 21 14.39 -8.17 10.21
CA SER A 21 13.43 -7.10 9.96
C SER A 21 13.74 -6.36 8.66
N LEU A 22 12.77 -5.58 8.20
CA LEU A 22 12.93 -4.67 7.08
C LEU A 22 12.80 -3.23 7.56
N ILE A 23 13.53 -2.31 6.93
CA ILE A 23 13.24 -0.89 7.03
C ILE A 23 12.65 -0.43 5.71
N ILE A 24 11.48 0.20 5.77
CA ILE A 24 10.78 0.77 4.63
C ILE A 24 10.84 2.28 4.77
N THR A 25 11.53 2.94 3.86
CA THR A 25 11.65 4.40 3.81
C THR A 25 10.74 4.95 2.72
N ALA A 26 9.77 5.78 3.09
CA ALA A 26 8.96 6.53 2.15
C ALA A 26 9.72 7.78 1.70
N THR A 27 9.76 8.02 0.40
CA THR A 27 10.47 9.16 -0.17
C THR A 27 9.52 10.29 -0.54
N ASP A 28 10.06 11.48 -0.73
CA ASP A 28 9.34 12.66 -1.21
C ASP A 28 9.07 12.62 -2.72
N ARG A 29 9.57 11.59 -3.41
CA ARG A 29 9.31 11.36 -4.83
C ARG A 29 7.83 11.17 -5.09
N ILE A 30 7.36 11.66 -6.23
CA ILE A 30 6.00 11.42 -6.74
C ILE A 30 6.09 10.71 -8.09
N SER A 31 5.08 9.93 -8.40
CA SER A 31 4.98 9.23 -9.68
C SER A 31 3.58 9.37 -10.26
N ALA A 32 3.50 9.49 -11.58
CA ALA A 32 2.26 9.47 -12.34
C ALA A 32 2.46 8.61 -13.59
N PHE A 33 1.45 7.80 -13.96
CA PHE A 33 1.51 6.90 -15.11
C PHE A 33 2.79 6.05 -15.13
N ASP A 34 3.20 5.54 -13.96
CA ASP A 34 4.40 4.73 -13.75
C ASP A 34 5.76 5.45 -13.93
N HIS A 35 5.77 6.75 -14.18
CA HIS A 35 6.98 7.58 -14.27
C HIS A 35 7.21 8.36 -12.98
N ILE A 36 8.47 8.38 -12.52
CA ILE A 36 8.88 9.24 -11.40
C ILE A 36 9.03 10.65 -11.95
N LEU A 37 8.32 11.60 -11.34
CA LEU A 37 8.39 13.00 -11.73
C LEU A 37 9.69 13.64 -11.19
N LYS A 38 10.19 14.67 -11.87
CA LYS A 38 11.40 15.39 -11.46
C LYS A 38 11.20 16.15 -10.14
N ASN A 39 9.99 16.65 -9.89
CA ASN A 39 9.66 17.39 -8.69
C ASN A 39 9.37 16.43 -7.55
N GLN A 40 9.71 16.86 -6.34
CA GLN A 40 9.39 16.18 -5.09
C GLN A 40 8.41 17.03 -4.29
N ILE A 41 7.70 16.40 -3.37
CA ILE A 41 6.84 17.08 -2.40
C ILE A 41 7.48 16.92 -1.03
N THR A 42 8.03 18.02 -0.52
CA THR A 42 8.72 18.05 0.78
C THR A 42 7.84 17.49 1.89
N GLN A 43 8.43 16.62 2.72
CA GLN A 43 7.78 15.91 3.84
C GLN A 43 6.69 14.91 3.44
N LYS A 44 6.45 14.65 2.17
CA LYS A 44 5.47 13.63 1.76
C LYS A 44 5.79 12.27 2.37
N GLY A 45 7.06 11.85 2.35
CA GLY A 45 7.49 10.59 2.95
C GLY A 45 7.17 10.52 4.44
N ALA A 46 7.48 11.56 5.19
CA ALA A 46 7.20 11.65 6.61
C ALA A 46 5.68 11.61 6.90
N ILE A 47 4.88 12.40 6.19
CA ILE A 47 3.43 12.42 6.34
C ILE A 47 2.84 11.02 6.09
N LEU A 48 3.25 10.33 5.02
CA LEU A 48 2.74 8.99 4.70
C LEU A 48 3.14 7.95 5.75
N THR A 49 4.34 8.05 6.31
CA THR A 49 4.80 7.16 7.39
C THR A 49 3.99 7.39 8.66
N GLN A 50 3.75 8.64 9.05
CA GLN A 50 2.95 8.96 10.23
C GLN A 50 1.46 8.59 10.05
N MET A 51 0.90 8.75 8.87
CA MET A 51 -0.44 8.25 8.55
C MET A 51 -0.52 6.73 8.67
N SER A 52 0.48 6.01 8.17
CA SER A 52 0.54 4.55 8.31
C SER A 52 0.63 4.13 9.77
N LYS A 53 1.49 4.81 10.56
CA LYS A 53 1.58 4.58 12.01
C LYS A 53 0.24 4.78 12.69
N PHE A 54 -0.43 5.89 12.42
CA PHE A 54 -1.75 6.18 12.99
C PHE A 54 -2.73 5.04 12.72
N TRP A 55 -2.84 4.58 11.47
CA TRP A 55 -3.77 3.52 11.11
C TRP A 55 -3.39 2.16 11.71
N PHE A 56 -2.10 1.83 11.78
CA PHE A 56 -1.65 0.59 12.43
C PHE A 56 -1.95 0.61 13.93
N ASP A 57 -1.76 1.73 14.59
CA ASP A 57 -2.10 1.87 16.02
C ASP A 57 -3.61 1.84 16.24
N PHE A 58 -4.38 2.49 15.36
CA PHE A 58 -5.84 2.54 15.46
C PHE A 58 -6.50 1.16 15.21
N THR A 59 -5.94 0.36 14.33
CA THR A 59 -6.52 -0.95 13.96
C THR A 59 -5.87 -2.14 14.68
N LYS A 60 -4.92 -1.93 15.58
CA LYS A 60 -4.14 -2.99 16.23
C LYS A 60 -4.99 -4.03 16.97
N ASP A 61 -6.15 -3.61 17.50
CA ASP A 61 -7.07 -4.48 18.23
C ASP A 61 -8.04 -5.24 17.29
N ILE A 62 -8.04 -4.89 16.00
CA ILE A 62 -8.83 -5.56 14.95
C ILE A 62 -8.01 -6.62 14.24
N VAL A 63 -6.78 -6.29 13.85
CA VAL A 63 -5.88 -7.18 13.11
C VAL A 63 -4.42 -6.89 13.48
N PRO A 64 -3.60 -7.92 13.69
CA PRO A 64 -2.15 -7.74 13.85
C PRO A 64 -1.53 -7.08 12.61
N ASN A 65 -0.53 -6.23 12.81
CA ASN A 65 0.21 -5.60 11.73
C ASN A 65 1.71 -5.88 11.81
N HIS A 66 2.45 -5.46 10.79
CA HIS A 66 3.87 -5.74 10.66
C HIS A 66 4.77 -4.61 11.22
N MET A 67 4.23 -3.48 11.63
CA MET A 67 5.01 -2.37 12.18
C MET A 67 5.66 -2.76 13.50
N LEU A 68 6.96 -2.49 13.63
CA LEU A 68 7.72 -2.64 14.87
C LEU A 68 8.00 -1.28 15.51
N SER A 69 8.55 -0.33 14.75
CA SER A 69 8.82 1.04 15.21
C SER A 69 8.87 2.02 14.03
N VAL A 70 8.64 3.28 14.32
CA VAL A 70 8.91 4.42 13.42
C VAL A 70 9.96 5.37 14.01
N ASP A 71 10.48 5.09 15.22
CA ASP A 71 11.58 5.84 15.81
C ASP A 71 12.90 5.32 15.27
N VAL A 72 13.68 6.20 14.64
CA VAL A 72 14.99 5.82 14.08
C VAL A 72 15.99 5.39 15.17
N LYS A 73 15.75 5.72 16.44
CA LYS A 73 16.58 5.27 17.56
C LYS A 73 16.49 3.77 17.81
N ASP A 74 15.39 3.15 17.41
CA ASP A 74 15.19 1.70 17.48
C ASP A 74 15.83 0.97 16.29
N MET A 75 16.34 1.70 15.30
CA MET A 75 16.93 1.18 14.09
C MET A 75 18.47 1.16 14.17
N PRO A 76 19.17 0.37 13.31
CA PRO A 76 20.61 0.42 13.22
C PRO A 76 21.15 1.85 13.00
N GLU A 77 22.33 2.15 13.52
CA GLU A 77 22.98 3.46 13.50
C GLU A 77 22.95 4.15 12.12
N PHE A 78 23.06 3.38 11.03
CA PHE A 78 22.98 3.88 9.66
C PHE A 78 21.66 4.64 9.39
N PHE A 79 20.56 4.23 10.01
CA PHE A 79 19.22 4.85 9.81
C PHE A 79 18.94 5.99 10.79
N GLN A 80 19.83 6.27 11.74
CA GLN A 80 19.68 7.37 12.71
C GLN A 80 20.12 8.73 12.14
N GLN A 81 20.17 8.85 10.82
CA GLN A 81 20.47 10.09 10.11
C GLN A 81 19.18 10.85 9.80
N GLU A 82 19.26 12.19 9.74
CA GLU A 82 18.14 13.08 9.45
C GLU A 82 17.31 12.67 8.22
N LYS A 83 17.97 12.18 7.17
CA LYS A 83 17.30 11.74 5.93
C LYS A 83 16.32 10.57 6.11
N PHE A 84 16.41 9.83 7.22
CA PHE A 84 15.54 8.70 7.53
C PHE A 84 14.53 9.01 8.63
N ASP A 85 14.74 10.12 9.34
CA ASP A 85 13.88 10.49 10.46
C ASP A 85 12.47 10.87 10.00
N GLY A 86 11.48 10.33 10.68
CA GLY A 86 10.06 10.55 10.41
C GLY A 86 9.50 9.84 9.16
N ASN A 87 10.33 9.44 8.19
CA ASN A 87 9.90 8.81 6.94
C ASN A 87 10.20 7.31 6.84
N SER A 88 10.80 6.73 7.86
CA SER A 88 11.19 5.32 7.91
C SER A 88 10.37 4.52 8.91
N MET A 89 10.13 3.28 8.60
CA MET A 89 9.38 2.34 9.44
C MET A 89 10.13 1.00 9.49
N MET A 90 10.43 0.52 10.68
CA MET A 90 10.92 -0.83 10.90
C MET A 90 9.75 -1.80 10.95
N CYS A 91 9.82 -2.86 10.16
CA CYS A 91 8.75 -3.82 9.96
C CYS A 91 9.24 -5.26 10.15
N LYS A 92 8.34 -6.14 10.58
CA LYS A 92 8.56 -7.59 10.49
C LYS A 92 8.80 -7.99 9.05
N LYS A 93 9.74 -8.90 8.84
CA LYS A 93 9.99 -9.51 7.53
C LYS A 93 8.96 -10.62 7.33
N LEU A 94 8.01 -10.38 6.44
CA LEU A 94 6.90 -11.28 6.15
C LEU A 94 6.90 -11.65 4.67
N GLU A 95 6.40 -12.82 4.36
CA GLU A 95 6.09 -13.22 2.99
C GLU A 95 4.83 -12.49 2.52
N MET A 96 4.97 -11.77 1.43
CA MET A 96 3.86 -10.98 0.86
C MET A 96 3.03 -11.82 -0.10
N LEU A 97 1.73 -11.84 0.12
CA LEU A 97 0.80 -12.37 -0.87
C LEU A 97 0.85 -11.53 -2.16
N PRO A 98 0.79 -12.15 -3.34
CA PRO A 98 0.83 -11.44 -4.63
C PRO A 98 -0.53 -10.81 -4.99
N ILE A 99 -1.23 -10.28 -4.02
CA ILE A 99 -2.60 -9.77 -4.12
C ILE A 99 -2.65 -8.35 -3.56
N GLU A 100 -3.38 -7.47 -4.25
CA GLU A 100 -3.80 -6.18 -3.75
C GLU A 100 -5.22 -6.30 -3.20
N CYS A 101 -5.38 -6.04 -1.89
CA CYS A 101 -6.66 -6.06 -1.21
C CYS A 101 -7.28 -4.66 -1.25
N ILE A 102 -8.30 -4.48 -2.07
CA ILE A 102 -8.95 -3.19 -2.28
C ILE A 102 -10.39 -3.28 -1.78
N VAL A 103 -10.77 -2.39 -0.87
CA VAL A 103 -12.16 -2.21 -0.45
C VAL A 103 -12.68 -0.93 -1.08
N ARG A 104 -13.81 -1.01 -1.77
CA ARG A 104 -14.44 0.12 -2.45
C ARG A 104 -15.73 0.51 -1.77
N GLY A 105 -15.82 1.76 -1.29
CA GLY A 105 -17.07 2.37 -0.83
C GLY A 105 -17.78 3.17 -1.94
N TYR A 106 -17.08 3.43 -3.05
CA TYR A 106 -17.55 4.20 -4.20
C TYR A 106 -17.17 3.50 -5.50
N ILE A 107 -17.99 3.65 -6.55
CA ILE A 107 -17.74 3.04 -7.85
C ILE A 107 -16.95 3.97 -8.77
N THR A 108 -15.65 3.72 -8.96
CA THR A 108 -14.77 4.58 -9.77
C THR A 108 -13.64 3.76 -10.40
N GLY A 109 -12.91 4.34 -11.36
CA GLY A 109 -11.74 3.75 -12.01
C GLY A 109 -12.05 2.39 -12.65
N SER A 110 -11.18 1.39 -12.44
CA SER A 110 -11.35 0.06 -13.02
C SER A 110 -12.65 -0.65 -12.57
N GLY A 111 -13.15 -0.36 -11.36
CA GLY A 111 -14.44 -0.84 -10.90
C GLY A 111 -15.58 -0.29 -11.73
N TRP A 112 -15.57 1.02 -12.02
CA TRP A 112 -16.54 1.66 -12.89
C TRP A 112 -16.51 1.09 -14.31
N GLU A 113 -15.32 0.90 -14.88
CA GLU A 113 -15.18 0.31 -16.21
C GLU A 113 -15.74 -1.13 -16.28
N SER A 114 -15.56 -1.93 -15.23
CA SER A 114 -16.13 -3.26 -15.13
C SER A 114 -17.65 -3.22 -15.04
N TYR A 115 -18.18 -2.35 -14.14
CA TYR A 115 -19.61 -2.18 -13.95
C TYR A 115 -20.34 -1.74 -15.23
N LYS A 116 -19.83 -0.77 -15.95
CA LYS A 116 -20.40 -0.33 -17.23
C LYS A 116 -20.55 -1.46 -18.25
N LYS A 117 -19.63 -2.43 -18.25
CA LYS A 117 -19.63 -3.53 -19.20
C LYS A 117 -20.54 -4.68 -18.79
N THR A 118 -20.63 -4.97 -17.51
CA THR A 118 -21.20 -6.23 -17.03
C THR A 118 -22.23 -6.09 -15.92
N GLY A 119 -22.42 -4.90 -15.35
CA GLY A 119 -23.19 -4.69 -14.12
C GLY A 119 -22.52 -5.23 -12.86
N LYS A 120 -21.29 -5.77 -12.99
CA LYS A 120 -20.58 -6.47 -11.92
C LYS A 120 -19.17 -5.94 -11.72
N VAL A 121 -18.65 -6.08 -10.48
CA VAL A 121 -17.24 -5.84 -10.15
C VAL A 121 -16.71 -7.03 -9.36
N CYS A 122 -15.65 -7.68 -9.83
CA CYS A 122 -15.09 -8.91 -9.23
C CYS A 122 -16.15 -10.01 -8.99
N GLY A 123 -17.13 -10.15 -9.90
CA GLY A 123 -18.23 -11.11 -9.80
C GLY A 123 -19.39 -10.68 -8.87
N ILE A 124 -19.26 -9.56 -8.16
CA ILE A 124 -20.31 -8.99 -7.30
C ILE A 124 -21.29 -8.20 -8.18
N GLU A 125 -22.55 -8.55 -8.16
CA GLU A 125 -23.60 -7.78 -8.82
C GLU A 125 -23.88 -6.48 -8.08
N LEU A 126 -23.98 -5.39 -8.82
CA LEU A 126 -24.28 -4.08 -8.25
C LEU A 126 -25.64 -3.58 -8.76
N PRO A 127 -26.32 -2.71 -7.99
CA PRO A 127 -27.59 -2.13 -8.42
C PRO A 127 -27.47 -1.45 -9.78
N GLU A 128 -28.56 -1.50 -10.55
CA GLU A 128 -28.65 -0.78 -11.82
C GLU A 128 -28.71 0.74 -11.61
N GLY A 129 -28.24 1.48 -12.60
CA GLY A 129 -28.35 2.94 -12.62
C GLY A 129 -27.28 3.70 -11.84
N LEU A 130 -26.26 3.03 -11.31
CA LEU A 130 -25.12 3.71 -10.69
C LEU A 130 -24.38 4.57 -11.72
N LYS A 131 -23.91 5.72 -11.28
CA LYS A 131 -23.05 6.66 -12.02
C LYS A 131 -21.62 6.58 -11.49
N GLU A 132 -20.68 7.07 -12.28
CA GLU A 132 -19.30 7.18 -11.84
C GLU A 132 -19.19 8.04 -10.57
N SER A 133 -18.44 7.53 -9.60
CA SER A 133 -18.26 8.12 -8.26
C SER A 133 -19.47 8.00 -7.32
N ASP A 134 -20.50 7.27 -7.68
CA ASP A 134 -21.61 7.01 -6.75
C ASP A 134 -21.12 6.17 -5.56
N LYS A 135 -21.70 6.47 -4.40
CA LYS A 135 -21.51 5.66 -3.19
C LYS A 135 -22.20 4.31 -3.36
N LEU A 136 -21.49 3.24 -3.06
CA LEU A 136 -22.07 1.91 -3.04
C LEU A 136 -22.98 1.73 -1.82
N PRO A 137 -24.06 0.92 -1.93
CA PRO A 137 -24.93 0.60 -0.79
C PRO A 137 -24.14 0.01 0.38
N GLU A 138 -23.19 -0.88 0.07
CA GLU A 138 -22.24 -1.47 1.01
C GLU A 138 -20.84 -1.46 0.39
N PRO A 139 -19.77 -1.33 1.20
CA PRO A 139 -18.42 -1.49 0.71
C PRO A 139 -18.19 -2.91 0.15
N ILE A 140 -17.55 -3.00 -1.01
CA ILE A 140 -17.24 -4.29 -1.65
C ILE A 140 -15.75 -4.57 -1.63
N TYR A 141 -15.37 -5.85 -1.46
CA TYR A 141 -14.00 -6.31 -1.57
C TYR A 141 -13.68 -6.67 -3.02
N THR A 142 -12.67 -6.03 -3.58
CA THR A 142 -12.31 -6.14 -4.99
C THR A 142 -10.81 -6.44 -5.13
N PRO A 143 -10.39 -7.69 -4.86
CA PRO A 143 -8.99 -8.08 -4.95
C PRO A 143 -8.49 -8.03 -6.40
N SER A 144 -7.20 -7.71 -6.55
CA SER A 144 -6.51 -7.80 -7.83
C SER A 144 -5.12 -8.40 -7.68
N THR A 145 -4.60 -9.02 -8.74
CA THR A 145 -3.21 -9.47 -8.75
C THR A 145 -2.25 -8.29 -8.91
N LYS A 146 -1.03 -8.41 -8.40
CA LYS A 146 0.06 -7.45 -8.65
C LYS A 146 0.69 -7.59 -10.04
N ALA A 147 0.04 -8.25 -10.98
CA ALA A 147 0.51 -8.34 -12.35
C ALA A 147 0.42 -6.98 -13.06
N VAL A 148 1.30 -6.76 -14.05
CA VAL A 148 1.39 -5.52 -14.85
C VAL A 148 0.10 -5.22 -15.64
N SER A 149 -0.76 -6.22 -15.83
CA SER A 149 -2.13 -6.07 -16.30
C SER A 149 -3.08 -6.36 -15.15
N TYR A 150 -3.89 -5.40 -14.77
CA TYR A 150 -4.91 -5.54 -13.73
C TYR A 150 -5.91 -6.64 -14.09
N THR A 151 -5.65 -7.85 -13.63
CA THR A 151 -6.63 -8.94 -13.72
C THR A 151 -7.40 -8.96 -12.42
N HIS A 152 -8.68 -8.61 -12.48
CA HIS A 152 -9.56 -8.69 -11.32
C HIS A 152 -9.81 -10.17 -10.99
N LEU A 153 -9.53 -10.55 -9.76
CA LEU A 153 -9.90 -11.85 -9.20
C LEU A 153 -11.35 -11.79 -8.72
N ARG A 154 -12.04 -12.93 -8.72
CA ARG A 154 -13.34 -13.02 -8.03
C ARG A 154 -13.14 -12.91 -6.54
N ALA A 155 -14.10 -12.30 -5.84
CA ALA A 155 -13.99 -12.01 -4.40
C ALA A 155 -13.78 -13.27 -3.53
N HIS A 156 -14.06 -14.46 -4.04
CA HIS A 156 -13.95 -15.76 -3.35
C HIS A 156 -12.81 -16.66 -3.83
N GLU A 157 -12.02 -16.24 -4.84
CA GLU A 157 -10.93 -17.07 -5.40
C GLU A 157 -9.60 -16.92 -4.65
N THR A 158 -9.53 -16.12 -3.60
CA THR A 158 -8.28 -15.86 -2.86
C THR A 158 -7.99 -16.86 -1.74
N LEU A 159 -8.85 -17.86 -1.52
CA LEU A 159 -8.75 -18.79 -0.38
C LEU A 159 -8.77 -20.28 -0.77
N SER A 160 -8.73 -20.61 -2.04
CA SER A 160 -8.63 -22.02 -2.48
C SER A 160 -7.33 -22.23 -3.26
N ASP A 161 -6.44 -22.95 -2.62
CA ASP A 161 -5.19 -23.64 -2.98
C ASP A 161 -3.95 -23.07 -2.38
#